data_9d85933d8e26dbce6bb15d089e58d098
#
_entry.id   9d85933d8e26dbce6bb15d089e58d098
#
_cell.length_a   1.000
_cell.length_b   1.000
_cell.length_c   1.000
_cell.angle_alpha   90.00
_cell.angle_beta   90.00
_cell.angle_gamma   90.00
#
_symmetry.space_group_name_H-M   'P 1'
#
loop_
_entity.id
_entity.type
_entity.pdbx_description
1 polymer ?
#
loop_
_entity_poly.entity_id
_entity_poly.type
_entity_poly.pdbx_seq_one_letter_code
_entity_poly.pdbx_strand_id
1 'polypeptide(L)'
;EWAAWANGTAVRELDFHDTFLHVEFGHPGDNICPLLAVAQQMQRTGADIIRGIVTAYEVHVCLMRSIQLHSHRIDHVAHTGVAAAAGIGALLRLEPEMIYQAINQTLHVCCSTRQSRKGLISSWKSAAPAHSSKLAIEAVDRAMRGESAPSPIYEGEDSVIAWLLDGAKTEYQIDLPDAGESKNSILQTWTKAHSAEYQGQAFID
;
A
#
# COMPACT_ATOMS: atom_id res chain seq x y z
N GLU A 1 14.86 -5.97 -0.06
CA GLU A 1 13.82 -6.07 -1.11
C GLU A 1 13.33 -7.51 -1.30
N TRP A 2 14.22 -8.48 -1.55
CA TRP A 2 13.84 -9.87 -1.79
C TRP A 2 13.22 -10.55 -0.56
N ALA A 3 13.67 -10.22 0.66
CA ALA A 3 13.03 -10.69 1.89
C ALA A 3 11.59 -10.18 2.01
N ALA A 4 11.36 -8.91 1.68
CA ALA A 4 10.01 -8.35 1.66
C ALA A 4 9.11 -9.04 0.63
N TRP A 5 9.64 -9.32 -0.57
CA TRP A 5 8.92 -10.05 -1.60
C TRP A 5 8.58 -11.49 -1.18
N ALA A 6 9.53 -12.22 -0.65
CA ALA A 6 9.34 -13.61 -0.23
C ALA A 6 8.32 -13.73 0.91
N ASN A 7 8.49 -12.92 1.96
CA ASN A 7 7.59 -12.92 3.11
C ASN A 7 6.19 -12.41 2.75
N GLY A 8 6.09 -11.36 1.94
CA GLY A 8 4.82 -10.83 1.48
C GLY A 8 4.05 -11.83 0.62
N THR A 9 4.73 -12.56 -0.27
CA THR A 9 4.13 -13.63 -1.07
C THR A 9 3.62 -14.75 -0.15
N ALA A 10 4.39 -15.18 0.85
CA ALA A 10 4.00 -16.24 1.80
C ALA A 10 2.75 -15.83 2.61
N VAL A 11 2.68 -14.59 3.10
CA VAL A 11 1.50 -14.08 3.80
C VAL A 11 0.26 -14.12 2.91
N ARG A 12 0.39 -13.74 1.65
CA ARG A 12 -0.73 -13.73 0.69
C ARG A 12 -1.13 -15.12 0.23
N GLU A 13 -0.19 -16.05 0.10
CA GLU A 13 -0.47 -17.43 -0.30
C GLU A 13 -1.34 -18.15 0.74
N LEU A 14 -1.10 -17.90 2.02
CA LEU A 14 -1.92 -18.44 3.11
C LEU A 14 -3.31 -17.80 3.22
N ASP A 15 -3.53 -16.67 2.55
CA ASP A 15 -4.77 -15.88 2.60
C ASP A 15 -5.23 -15.54 4.04
N PHE A 16 -4.26 -15.40 4.95
CA PHE A 16 -4.47 -15.14 6.39
C PHE A 16 -4.17 -13.70 6.81
N HIS A 17 -3.99 -12.82 5.82
CA HIS A 17 -3.82 -11.38 6.02
C HIS A 17 -5.15 -10.72 6.40
N ASP A 18 -5.09 -9.51 6.97
CA ASP A 18 -6.27 -8.73 7.34
C ASP A 18 -7.05 -8.20 6.12
N THR A 19 -8.18 -7.57 6.39
CA THR A 19 -8.99 -6.90 5.37
C THR A 19 -9.58 -5.63 5.93
N PHE A 20 -9.51 -4.54 5.18
CA PHE A 20 -10.34 -3.35 5.36
C PHE A 20 -11.49 -3.40 4.36
N LEU A 21 -12.70 -3.12 4.83
CA LEU A 21 -13.93 -3.17 4.04
C LEU A 21 -14.65 -1.82 4.11
N HIS A 22 -14.81 -1.19 2.97
CA HIS A 22 -15.57 0.04 2.77
C HIS A 22 -16.11 0.03 1.32
N VAL A 23 -16.33 1.20 0.71
CA VAL A 23 -16.64 1.31 -0.73
C VAL A 23 -15.54 0.73 -1.61
N GLU A 24 -14.31 0.79 -1.15
CA GLU A 24 -13.17 0.04 -1.64
C GLU A 24 -12.76 -0.99 -0.58
N PHE A 25 -12.06 -2.04 -0.96
CA PHE A 25 -11.52 -3.04 -0.04
C PHE A 25 -10.07 -3.37 -0.38
N GLY A 26 -9.32 -3.75 0.63
CA GLY A 26 -7.92 -4.12 0.47
C GLY A 26 -7.34 -4.72 1.75
N HIS A 27 -6.04 -4.91 1.75
CA HIS A 27 -5.33 -5.67 2.77
C HIS A 27 -4.14 -4.87 3.31
N PRO A 28 -4.37 -3.93 4.27
CA PRO A 28 -3.30 -3.09 4.80
C PRO A 28 -2.15 -3.87 5.44
N GLY A 29 -2.39 -5.09 5.94
CA GLY A 29 -1.38 -6.00 6.48
C GLY A 29 -0.28 -6.39 5.48
N ASP A 30 -0.53 -6.28 4.18
CA ASP A 30 0.48 -6.47 3.13
C ASP A 30 1.69 -5.53 3.32
N ASN A 31 1.50 -4.40 4.00
CA ASN A 31 2.58 -3.44 4.29
C ASN A 31 3.52 -3.88 5.41
N ILE A 32 3.19 -4.88 6.22
CA ILE A 32 4.01 -5.29 7.37
C ILE A 32 5.35 -5.87 6.91
N CYS A 33 5.33 -6.74 5.90
CA CYS A 33 6.53 -7.43 5.43
C CYS A 33 7.64 -6.49 4.92
N PRO A 34 7.37 -5.47 4.09
CA PRO A 34 8.40 -4.53 3.66
C PRO A 34 8.95 -3.70 4.82
N LEU A 35 8.10 -3.29 5.77
CA LEU A 35 8.51 -2.53 6.94
C LEU A 35 9.44 -3.33 7.85
N LEU A 36 9.13 -4.61 8.10
CA LEU A 36 10.00 -5.50 8.86
C LEU A 36 11.35 -5.70 8.17
N ALA A 37 11.35 -5.94 6.86
CA ALA A 37 12.57 -6.13 6.09
C ALA A 37 13.49 -4.89 6.14
N VAL A 38 12.92 -3.69 5.97
CA VAL A 38 13.65 -2.43 6.07
C VAL A 38 14.15 -2.18 7.50
N ALA A 39 13.29 -2.42 8.50
CA ALA A 39 13.67 -2.22 9.90
C ALA A 39 14.85 -3.10 10.31
N GLN A 40 14.86 -4.37 9.91
CA GLN A 40 15.98 -5.28 10.16
C GLN A 40 17.26 -4.82 9.45
N GLN A 41 17.15 -4.48 8.17
CA GLN A 41 18.30 -4.00 7.38
C GLN A 41 18.90 -2.71 7.96
N MET A 42 18.05 -1.81 8.43
CA MET A 42 18.43 -0.48 8.93
C MET A 42 18.59 -0.46 10.46
N GLN A 43 18.55 -1.61 11.13
CA GLN A 43 18.70 -1.77 12.57
C GLN A 43 17.78 -0.84 13.39
N ARG A 44 16.51 -0.75 12.98
CA ARG A 44 15.51 0.11 13.63
C ARG A 44 14.89 -0.59 14.84
N THR A 45 14.38 0.22 15.76
CA THR A 45 13.75 -0.26 16.99
C THR A 45 12.32 -0.77 16.74
N GLY A 46 11.76 -1.53 17.70
CA GLY A 46 10.35 -1.93 17.66
C GLY A 46 9.39 -0.74 17.61
N ALA A 47 9.74 0.36 18.29
CA ALA A 47 8.95 1.60 18.22
C ALA A 47 8.95 2.23 16.82
N ASP A 48 10.07 2.16 16.10
CA ASP A 48 10.15 2.62 14.72
C ASP A 48 9.29 1.73 13.80
N ILE A 49 9.30 0.41 14.01
CA ILE A 49 8.45 -0.54 13.26
C ILE A 49 6.97 -0.22 13.48
N ILE A 50 6.54 -0.05 14.73
CA ILE A 50 5.15 0.28 15.06
C ILE A 50 4.74 1.60 14.38
N ARG A 51 5.57 2.64 14.45
CA ARG A 51 5.31 3.91 13.76
C ARG A 51 5.13 3.72 12.26
N GLY A 52 6.00 2.94 11.61
CA GLY A 52 5.89 2.65 10.18
C GLY A 52 4.61 1.90 9.84
N ILE A 53 4.28 0.83 10.59
CA ILE A 53 3.07 0.03 10.37
C ILE A 53 1.82 0.89 10.54
N VAL A 54 1.70 1.63 11.64
CA VAL A 54 0.53 2.48 11.89
C VAL A 54 0.38 3.56 10.82
N THR A 55 1.48 4.15 10.34
CA THR A 55 1.44 5.11 9.24
C THR A 55 1.01 4.46 7.92
N ALA A 56 1.53 3.29 7.58
CA ALA A 56 1.14 2.57 6.37
C ALA A 56 -0.35 2.21 6.38
N TYR A 57 -0.87 1.73 7.52
CA TYR A 57 -2.30 1.44 7.67
C TYR A 57 -3.15 2.70 7.50
N GLU A 58 -2.75 3.80 8.13
CA GLU A 58 -3.48 5.07 8.02
C GLU A 58 -3.60 5.54 6.58
N VAL A 59 -2.46 5.63 5.88
CA VAL A 59 -2.43 6.05 4.47
C VAL A 59 -3.25 5.08 3.60
N HIS A 60 -3.07 3.77 3.78
CA HIS A 60 -3.78 2.78 2.97
C HIS A 60 -5.30 2.86 3.13
N VAL A 61 -5.77 2.95 4.37
CA VAL A 61 -7.21 3.02 4.69
C VAL A 61 -7.82 4.34 4.20
N CYS A 62 -7.14 5.48 4.41
CA CYS A 62 -7.61 6.78 3.94
C CYS A 62 -7.71 6.81 2.40
N LEU A 63 -6.74 6.24 1.69
CA LEU A 63 -6.82 6.10 0.23
C LEU A 63 -8.00 5.23 -0.19
N MET A 64 -8.23 4.09 0.45
CA MET A 64 -9.36 3.20 0.13
C MET A 64 -10.73 3.83 0.42
N ARG A 65 -10.81 4.76 1.36
CA ARG A 65 -12.05 5.50 1.63
C ARG A 65 -12.38 6.50 0.53
N SER A 66 -11.36 7.07 -0.09
CA SER A 66 -11.51 8.18 -1.02
C SER A 66 -11.42 7.78 -2.48
N ILE A 67 -10.58 6.80 -2.84
CA ILE A 67 -10.32 6.42 -4.22
C ILE A 67 -10.67 4.95 -4.45
N GLN A 68 -11.71 4.71 -5.26
CA GLN A 68 -12.20 3.38 -5.60
C GLN A 68 -11.47 2.81 -6.83
N LEU A 69 -10.32 2.19 -6.63
CA LEU A 69 -9.55 1.58 -7.73
C LEU A 69 -10.33 0.47 -8.47
N HIS A 70 -11.17 -0.28 -7.76
CA HIS A 70 -11.95 -1.37 -8.33
C HIS A 70 -12.96 -0.90 -9.38
N SER A 71 -13.58 0.27 -9.20
CA SER A 71 -14.50 0.86 -10.18
C SER A 71 -13.79 1.18 -11.49
N HIS A 72 -12.52 1.56 -11.40
CA HIS A 72 -11.63 1.87 -12.52
C HIS A 72 -10.87 0.65 -13.05
N ARG A 73 -11.16 -0.56 -12.53
CA ARG A 73 -10.49 -1.81 -12.93
C ARG A 73 -8.98 -1.81 -12.67
N ILE A 74 -8.53 -1.02 -11.72
CA ILE A 74 -7.14 -0.97 -11.25
C ILE A 74 -6.99 -1.93 -10.06
N ASP A 75 -5.86 -2.61 -9.97
CA ASP A 75 -5.54 -3.49 -8.84
C ASP A 75 -5.24 -2.65 -7.59
N HIS A 76 -5.78 -3.07 -6.44
CA HIS A 76 -5.58 -2.41 -5.15
C HIS A 76 -4.11 -2.31 -4.72
N VAL A 77 -3.21 -3.05 -5.36
CA VAL A 77 -1.76 -2.98 -5.09
C VAL A 77 -1.17 -1.59 -5.33
N ALA A 78 -1.83 -0.73 -6.10
CA ALA A 78 -1.44 0.68 -6.23
C ALA A 78 -1.49 1.40 -4.86
N HIS A 79 -2.57 1.23 -4.10
CA HIS A 79 -2.67 1.76 -2.73
C HIS A 79 -1.66 1.10 -1.78
N THR A 80 -1.43 -0.23 -1.91
CA THR A 80 -0.44 -0.96 -1.11
C THR A 80 0.95 -0.35 -1.31
N GLY A 81 1.36 -0.09 -2.55
CA GLY A 81 2.68 0.49 -2.85
C GLY A 81 2.86 1.87 -2.23
N VAL A 82 1.88 2.76 -2.41
CA VAL A 82 1.89 4.12 -1.82
C VAL A 82 1.98 4.06 -0.30
N ALA A 83 1.16 3.22 0.32
CA ALA A 83 1.13 3.05 1.77
C ALA A 83 2.45 2.47 2.31
N ALA A 84 3.05 1.50 1.60
CA ALA A 84 4.35 0.95 1.94
C ALA A 84 5.45 2.02 1.89
N ALA A 85 5.49 2.85 0.84
CA ALA A 85 6.46 3.94 0.71
C ALA A 85 6.34 4.96 1.84
N ALA A 86 5.10 5.38 2.16
CA ALA A 86 4.82 6.28 3.27
C ALA A 86 5.23 5.68 4.63
N GLY A 87 4.88 4.41 4.87
CA GLY A 87 5.24 3.70 6.10
C GLY A 87 6.75 3.52 6.27
N ILE A 88 7.47 3.17 5.20
CA ILE A 88 8.94 3.07 5.22
C ILE A 88 9.56 4.44 5.51
N GLY A 89 9.07 5.49 4.86
CA GLY A 89 9.53 6.85 5.13
C GLY A 89 9.35 7.26 6.59
N ALA A 90 8.19 6.98 7.17
CA ALA A 90 7.91 7.23 8.58
C ALA A 90 8.77 6.37 9.53
N LEU A 91 8.97 5.08 9.20
CA LEU A 91 9.86 4.17 9.94
C LEU A 91 11.29 4.72 9.99
N LEU A 92 11.80 5.20 8.87
CA LEU A 92 13.14 5.76 8.72
C LEU A 92 13.27 7.19 9.20
N ARG A 93 12.15 7.89 9.48
CA ARG A 93 12.08 9.32 9.83
C ARG A 93 12.64 10.22 8.74
N LEU A 94 12.27 9.92 7.49
CA LEU A 94 12.70 10.72 6.35
C LEU A 94 11.97 12.06 6.32
N GLU A 95 12.59 13.05 5.70
CA GLU A 95 11.96 14.33 5.44
C GLU A 95 10.74 14.16 4.51
N PRO A 96 9.67 14.96 4.68
CA PRO A 96 8.45 14.84 3.90
C PRO A 96 8.66 14.84 2.39
N GLU A 97 9.60 15.64 1.89
CA GLU A 97 9.92 15.69 0.47
C GLU A 97 10.45 14.35 -0.05
N MET A 98 11.30 13.65 0.70
CA MET A 98 11.78 12.33 0.31
C MET A 98 10.64 11.31 0.26
N ILE A 99 9.71 11.38 1.23
CA ILE A 99 8.53 10.51 1.26
C ILE A 99 7.64 10.80 0.06
N TYR A 100 7.42 12.06 -0.28
CA TYR A 100 6.67 12.50 -1.44
C TYR A 100 7.25 11.95 -2.74
N GLN A 101 8.57 12.09 -2.94
CA GLN A 101 9.25 11.54 -4.11
C GLN A 101 9.12 10.01 -4.18
N ALA A 102 9.28 9.31 -3.05
CA ALA A 102 9.14 7.86 -3.01
C ALA A 102 7.70 7.39 -3.33
N ILE A 103 6.68 8.09 -2.83
CA ILE A 103 5.27 7.82 -3.13
C ILE A 103 5.00 7.99 -4.63
N ASN A 104 5.46 9.09 -5.22
CA ASN A 104 5.26 9.37 -6.64
C ASN A 104 5.93 8.31 -7.53
N GLN A 105 7.19 7.93 -7.25
CA GLN A 105 7.88 6.85 -7.97
C GLN A 105 7.11 5.51 -7.83
N THR A 106 6.68 5.19 -6.61
CA THR A 106 5.98 3.93 -6.35
C THR A 106 4.66 3.86 -7.11
N LEU A 107 3.84 4.91 -7.02
CA LEU A 107 2.55 4.93 -7.71
C LEU A 107 2.70 4.79 -9.21
N HIS A 108 3.69 5.48 -9.80
CA HIS A 108 3.95 5.43 -11.23
C HIS A 108 4.13 4.01 -11.78
N VAL A 109 4.73 3.11 -11.00
CA VAL A 109 5.03 1.73 -11.43
C VAL A 109 4.08 0.68 -10.85
N CYS A 110 3.25 1.01 -9.84
CA CYS A 110 2.34 0.06 -9.20
C CYS A 110 0.92 0.07 -9.80
N CYS A 111 0.57 1.04 -10.64
CA CYS A 111 -0.72 1.05 -11.33
C CYS A 111 -0.80 -0.08 -12.34
N SER A 112 -1.62 -1.09 -12.03
CA SER A 112 -1.85 -2.24 -12.90
C SER A 112 -3.33 -2.60 -12.96
N THR A 113 -3.73 -3.36 -13.98
CA THR A 113 -5.13 -3.76 -14.14
C THR A 113 -5.52 -4.88 -13.18
N ARG A 114 -6.82 -4.98 -12.87
CA ARG A 114 -7.38 -6.09 -12.07
C ARG A 114 -7.41 -7.44 -12.79
N GLN A 115 -6.77 -7.59 -13.94
CA GLN A 115 -6.74 -8.88 -14.65
C GLN A 115 -6.12 -9.99 -13.78
N SER A 116 -5.18 -9.64 -12.89
CA SER A 116 -4.60 -10.56 -11.89
C SER A 116 -5.64 -11.18 -10.94
N ARG A 117 -6.85 -10.59 -10.84
CA ARG A 117 -7.95 -10.99 -9.94
C ARG A 117 -9.16 -11.54 -10.70
N LYS A 118 -9.07 -11.70 -12.02
CA LYS A 118 -10.17 -12.10 -12.90
C LYS A 118 -9.75 -13.22 -13.84
N GLY A 119 -10.75 -13.92 -14.39
CA GLY A 119 -10.49 -15.02 -15.33
C GLY A 119 -9.72 -16.18 -14.69
N LEU A 120 -8.73 -16.68 -15.37
CA LEU A 120 -7.85 -17.73 -14.87
C LEU A 120 -6.87 -17.16 -13.84
N ILE A 121 -7.11 -17.46 -12.58
CA ILE A 121 -6.26 -17.01 -11.48
C ILE A 121 -4.91 -17.71 -11.51
N SER A 122 -3.84 -16.94 -11.40
CA SER A 122 -2.47 -17.44 -11.34
C SER A 122 -1.81 -17.14 -10.00
N SER A 123 -0.63 -17.70 -9.76
CA SER A 123 0.20 -17.40 -8.58
C SER A 123 0.56 -15.91 -8.45
N TRP A 124 0.46 -15.14 -9.55
CA TRP A 124 0.66 -13.69 -9.51
C TRP A 124 -0.32 -12.98 -8.57
N LYS A 125 -1.49 -13.55 -8.31
CA LYS A 125 -2.47 -12.98 -7.35
C LYS A 125 -1.86 -12.82 -5.95
N SER A 126 -1.05 -13.76 -5.49
CA SER A 126 -0.34 -13.68 -4.19
C SER A 126 0.95 -12.85 -4.29
N ALA A 127 1.64 -12.88 -5.42
CA ALA A 127 2.90 -12.17 -5.60
C ALA A 127 2.73 -10.65 -5.84
N ALA A 128 1.63 -10.19 -6.43
CA ALA A 128 1.45 -8.80 -6.82
C ALA A 128 1.58 -7.78 -5.67
N PRO A 129 0.98 -7.97 -4.47
CA PRO A 129 1.17 -7.05 -3.35
C PRO A 129 2.61 -7.03 -2.84
N ALA A 130 3.25 -8.20 -2.78
CA ALA A 130 4.66 -8.31 -2.39
C ALA A 130 5.59 -7.60 -3.38
N HIS A 131 5.25 -7.67 -4.68
CA HIS A 131 5.99 -6.95 -5.73
C HIS A 131 5.82 -5.44 -5.58
N SER A 132 4.61 -4.95 -5.36
CA SER A 132 4.35 -3.54 -5.09
C SER A 132 5.15 -3.03 -3.87
N SER A 133 5.19 -3.82 -2.80
CA SER A 133 5.99 -3.54 -1.60
C SER A 133 7.50 -3.51 -1.88
N LYS A 134 8.00 -4.40 -2.74
CA LYS A 134 9.39 -4.39 -3.19
C LYS A 134 9.72 -3.11 -3.94
N LEU A 135 8.85 -2.69 -4.86
CA LEU A 135 9.01 -1.44 -5.62
C LEU A 135 8.98 -0.21 -4.69
N ALA A 136 8.18 -0.23 -3.63
CA ALA A 136 8.17 0.83 -2.63
C ALA A 136 9.52 0.96 -1.89
N ILE A 137 10.16 -0.16 -1.54
CA ILE A 137 11.52 -0.13 -0.95
C ILE A 137 12.52 0.47 -1.92
N GLU A 138 12.50 0.07 -3.19
CA GLU A 138 13.37 0.63 -4.23
C GLU A 138 13.15 2.13 -4.40
N ALA A 139 11.90 2.58 -4.43
CA ALA A 139 11.56 3.99 -4.57
C ALA A 139 12.05 4.83 -3.38
N VAL A 140 11.92 4.31 -2.15
CA VAL A 140 12.46 4.98 -0.96
C VAL A 140 13.99 5.07 -1.00
N ASP A 141 14.68 3.99 -1.39
CA ASP A 141 16.15 4.01 -1.53
C ASP A 141 16.62 5.04 -2.56
N ARG A 142 15.92 5.12 -3.71
CA ARG A 142 16.21 6.11 -4.76
C ARG A 142 15.97 7.55 -4.27
N ALA A 143 14.84 7.80 -3.60
CA ALA A 143 14.55 9.12 -3.03
C ALA A 143 15.59 9.54 -1.98
N MET A 144 16.06 8.61 -1.14
CA MET A 144 17.14 8.86 -0.18
C MET A 144 18.47 9.20 -0.86
N ARG A 145 18.68 8.77 -2.10
CA ARG A 145 19.85 9.10 -2.94
C ARG A 145 19.66 10.38 -3.74
N GLY A 146 18.51 11.06 -3.60
CA GLY A 146 18.21 12.31 -4.29
C GLY A 146 17.61 12.13 -5.69
N GLU A 147 17.14 10.94 -6.06
CA GLU A 147 16.41 10.76 -7.32
C GLU A 147 15.01 11.36 -7.19
N SER A 148 14.62 12.17 -8.16
CA SER A 148 13.27 12.75 -8.26
C SER A 148 12.30 11.81 -8.98
N ALA A 149 11.01 12.05 -8.75
CA ALA A 149 9.90 11.30 -9.32
C ALA A 149 9.13 12.11 -10.35
N PRO A 150 8.28 11.48 -11.18
CA PRO A 150 7.20 12.19 -11.88
C PRO A 150 6.28 12.84 -10.84
N SER A 151 6.32 14.17 -10.73
CA SER A 151 5.62 14.93 -9.67
C SER A 151 4.89 16.15 -10.25
N PRO A 152 3.64 16.37 -9.86
CA PRO A 152 2.78 15.47 -9.05
C PRO A 152 2.27 14.28 -9.86
N ILE A 153 2.20 13.08 -9.26
CA ILE A 153 1.76 11.86 -9.97
C ILE A 153 0.23 11.72 -10.01
N TYR A 154 -0.47 12.21 -9.01
CA TYR A 154 -1.93 12.14 -8.96
C TYR A 154 -2.59 13.21 -9.81
N GLU A 155 -2.06 14.44 -9.83
CA GLU A 155 -2.65 15.60 -10.48
C GLU A 155 -1.81 16.03 -11.70
N GLY A 156 -2.49 16.65 -12.68
CA GLY A 156 -1.86 17.13 -13.91
C GLY A 156 -2.50 16.55 -15.17
N GLU A 157 -2.06 16.99 -16.32
CA GLU A 157 -2.65 16.63 -17.62
C GLU A 157 -2.52 15.14 -17.93
N ASP A 158 -1.37 14.52 -17.61
CA ASP A 158 -1.06 13.12 -17.86
C ASP A 158 -0.99 12.30 -16.56
N SER A 159 -1.73 12.70 -15.53
CA SER A 159 -1.70 12.11 -14.21
C SER A 159 -2.58 10.86 -14.06
N VAL A 160 -2.44 10.20 -12.90
CA VAL A 160 -3.28 9.06 -12.51
C VAL A 160 -4.77 9.44 -12.46
N ILE A 161 -5.11 10.61 -11.90
CA ILE A 161 -6.50 11.06 -11.84
C ILE A 161 -7.04 11.33 -13.26
N ALA A 162 -6.26 11.97 -14.11
CA ALA A 162 -6.69 12.36 -15.44
C ALA A 162 -6.99 11.16 -16.35
N TRP A 163 -6.18 10.10 -16.29
CA TRP A 163 -6.23 9.01 -17.27
C TRP A 163 -6.68 7.67 -16.70
N LEU A 164 -6.49 7.44 -15.43
CA LEU A 164 -6.79 6.14 -14.83
C LEU A 164 -7.99 6.18 -13.87
N LEU A 165 -8.43 7.40 -13.46
CA LEU A 165 -9.59 7.58 -12.58
C LEU A 165 -10.68 8.41 -13.29
N ASP A 166 -11.30 9.36 -12.58
CA ASP A 166 -12.50 10.08 -13.04
C ASP A 166 -12.23 11.31 -13.93
N GLY A 167 -10.99 11.49 -14.38
CA GLY A 167 -10.59 12.56 -15.30
C GLY A 167 -10.01 13.79 -14.60
N ALA A 168 -9.27 14.60 -15.37
CA ALA A 168 -8.43 15.70 -14.87
C ALA A 168 -9.16 16.82 -14.09
N LYS A 169 -10.50 16.85 -14.13
CA LYS A 169 -11.31 17.85 -13.39
C LYS A 169 -11.81 17.33 -12.04
N THR A 170 -11.56 16.06 -11.72
CA THR A 170 -12.00 15.44 -10.48
C THR A 170 -11.00 15.73 -9.38
N GLU A 171 -11.51 16.09 -8.22
CA GLU A 171 -10.73 16.28 -7.01
C GLU A 171 -11.07 15.14 -6.02
N TYR A 172 -10.03 14.55 -5.44
CA TYR A 172 -10.16 13.58 -4.36
C TYR A 172 -9.65 14.18 -3.06
N GLN A 173 -10.46 14.11 -2.02
CA GLN A 173 -10.04 14.51 -0.69
C GLN A 173 -9.61 13.28 0.10
N ILE A 174 -8.40 13.31 0.62
CA ILE A 174 -7.84 12.25 1.47
C ILE A 174 -7.76 12.78 2.90
N ASP A 175 -8.63 12.30 3.76
CA ASP A 175 -8.72 12.73 5.16
C ASP A 175 -7.65 12.02 6.00
N LEU A 176 -6.42 12.52 5.95
CA LEU A 176 -5.34 12.09 6.84
C LEU A 176 -5.40 12.84 8.16
N PRO A 177 -5.05 12.19 9.30
CA PRO A 177 -4.99 12.88 10.58
C PRO A 177 -3.93 14.01 10.57
N ASP A 178 -4.24 15.10 11.26
CA ASP A 178 -3.32 16.21 11.43
C ASP A 178 -2.08 15.84 12.26
N ALA A 179 -1.07 16.72 12.22
CA ALA A 179 0.16 16.52 12.99
C ALA A 179 -0.14 16.44 14.50
N GLY A 180 0.22 15.32 15.11
CA GLY A 180 -0.05 15.06 16.53
C GLY A 180 -1.36 14.33 16.82
N GLU A 181 -2.21 14.14 15.85
CA GLU A 181 -3.40 13.31 16.00
C GLU A 181 -3.09 11.81 15.97
N SER A 182 -3.98 11.04 16.58
CA SER A 182 -3.83 9.59 16.65
C SER A 182 -4.18 8.93 15.31
N LYS A 183 -3.30 8.05 14.85
CA LYS A 183 -3.53 7.17 13.70
C LYS A 183 -4.23 5.90 14.16
N ASN A 184 -5.50 5.74 13.84
CA ASN A 184 -6.36 4.67 14.38
C ASN A 184 -6.89 3.71 13.32
N SER A 185 -6.55 3.89 12.06
CA SER A 185 -7.09 3.09 10.96
C SER A 185 -6.76 1.61 11.05
N ILE A 186 -5.66 1.24 11.69
CA ILE A 186 -5.32 -0.16 11.97
C ILE A 186 -6.41 -0.87 12.80
N LEU A 187 -7.12 -0.16 13.67
CA LEU A 187 -8.20 -0.71 14.50
C LEU A 187 -9.51 -0.94 13.71
N GLN A 188 -9.54 -0.54 12.45
CA GLN A 188 -10.72 -0.65 11.57
C GLN A 188 -10.59 -1.78 10.56
N THR A 189 -9.51 -2.54 10.64
CA THR A 189 -9.29 -3.73 9.82
C THR A 189 -9.80 -4.99 10.52
N TRP A 190 -10.19 -5.97 9.71
CA TRP A 190 -10.70 -7.25 10.19
C TRP A 190 -9.63 -8.32 10.03
N THR A 191 -9.26 -8.95 11.14
CA THR A 191 -8.39 -10.14 11.10
C THR A 191 -9.22 -11.37 10.75
N LYS A 192 -8.64 -12.27 9.95
CA LYS A 192 -9.29 -13.52 9.58
C LYS A 192 -9.09 -14.58 10.67
N ALA A 193 -10.12 -15.38 10.92
CA ALA A 193 -10.05 -16.56 11.78
C ALA A 193 -9.53 -17.79 11.02
N HIS A 194 -9.80 -17.88 9.73
CA HIS A 194 -9.44 -19.00 8.87
C HIS A 194 -8.59 -18.56 7.67
N SER A 195 -7.76 -19.47 7.18
CA SER A 195 -6.97 -19.28 5.95
C SER A 195 -7.87 -19.42 4.72
N ALA A 196 -8.71 -18.41 4.50
CA ALA A 196 -9.70 -18.34 3.42
C ALA A 196 -9.98 -16.89 3.02
N GLU A 197 -10.59 -16.72 1.86
CA GLU A 197 -11.11 -15.42 1.42
C GLU A 197 -12.13 -14.90 2.46
N TYR A 198 -12.21 -13.58 2.67
CA TYR A 198 -12.95 -13.04 3.80
C TYR A 198 -14.46 -13.35 3.76
N GLN A 199 -15.06 -13.42 2.56
CA GLN A 199 -16.47 -13.80 2.40
C GLN A 199 -16.70 -15.28 2.75
N GLY A 200 -15.66 -16.10 2.68
CA GLY A 200 -15.71 -17.51 3.04
C GLY A 200 -15.63 -17.79 4.54
N GLN A 201 -15.24 -16.81 5.36
CA GLN A 201 -15.07 -17.00 6.81
C GLN A 201 -16.35 -17.57 7.46
N ALA A 202 -17.50 -16.97 7.18
CA ALA A 202 -18.80 -17.37 7.73
C ALA A 202 -19.33 -18.73 7.25
N PHE A 203 -18.70 -19.34 6.25
CA PHE A 203 -19.06 -20.69 5.80
C PHE A 203 -18.23 -21.79 6.46
N ILE A 204 -17.17 -21.40 7.16
CA ILE A 204 -16.27 -22.34 7.86
C ILE A 204 -16.69 -22.51 9.31
N ASP A 205 -17.27 -21.47 9.93
CA ASP A 205 -17.85 -21.49 11.27
C ASP A 205 -19.18 -22.28 11.30
#